data_768d36ba4242c5cfe15b3b65ef2b6e26
#
_entry.id   768d36ba4242c5cfe15b3b65ef2b6e26
#
_cell.length_a   1.000
_cell.length_b   1.000
_cell.length_c   1.000
_cell.angle_alpha   90.00
_cell.angle_beta   90.00
_cell.angle_gamma   90.00
#
_symmetry.space_group_name_H-M   'P 1'
#
loop_
_entity.id
_entity.type
_entity.pdbx_description
1 polymer ?
#
loop_
_entity_poly.entity_id
_entity_poly.type
_entity_poly.pdbx_seq_one_letter_code
_entity_poly.pdbx_strand_id
1 'polypeptide(L)'
;MADSKRRILLIALGTTPHLLTFTLAALYKESPEAMPTEIRIVTTELGAEMARRSFFGEGNILDAFWRDYGLSPAAFTEADIHAISSADGEPIAGIRTLDDSNRAADLIVKLVRECCEDPDASLHVSIVGGRKSMGMLMGSALTFYGRDRDRISHTLSENETAPDRRPYPSPEELAANPDVVILADLPFLRLRQILPAMMLSKEYSFSEIVRNSQQAIEYMPRVRLTHDGSRWRLYADGVPVHLEPKLLGLYAWLLLRTKLGRETPVSYGMLPSEVFLHLRLQFVRVLGLILTETRRGTACRSHLGVEEHVLEQAVRSLQIEGIESDAEFYRAFKAATGAGGDARSAEVHKAFVNAERSFSKNVSELRSKCNDKIRAELADQIPDVTGRRFNSYLVESNGQKDATAYGLQISPENIELPQILLDLCKPVETGAVHRWREV
;
A
#
# COMPACT_ATOMS: atom_id res chain seq x y z
N MET A 1 7.52 20.14 -19.10
CA MET A 1 8.18 19.90 -17.82
C MET A 1 8.46 21.23 -17.17
N ALA A 2 8.14 21.43 -15.90
CA ALA A 2 8.52 22.69 -15.21
C ALA A 2 10.04 22.77 -15.18
N ASP A 3 10.58 23.87 -15.66
CA ASP A 3 12.01 24.17 -15.72
C ASP A 3 12.53 24.28 -14.29
N SER A 4 13.14 23.20 -13.78
CA SER A 4 13.71 23.22 -12.43
C SER A 4 14.99 24.05 -12.46
N LYS A 5 15.07 25.10 -11.64
CA LYS A 5 16.23 26.00 -11.56
C LYS A 5 17.50 25.27 -11.08
N ARG A 6 17.36 24.20 -10.31
CA ARG A 6 18.45 23.38 -9.80
C ARG A 6 18.39 21.97 -10.40
N ARG A 7 19.45 21.57 -11.09
CA ARG A 7 19.62 20.24 -11.66
C ARG A 7 20.81 19.56 -11.00
N ILE A 8 20.53 18.59 -10.15
CA ILE A 8 21.55 17.89 -9.35
C ILE A 8 21.91 16.58 -10.05
N LEU A 9 23.20 16.40 -10.35
CA LEU A 9 23.74 15.12 -10.78
C LEU A 9 24.36 14.41 -9.57
N LEU A 10 23.76 13.31 -9.14
CA LEU A 10 24.32 12.40 -8.13
C LEU A 10 24.92 11.18 -8.85
N ILE A 11 26.22 11.00 -8.73
CA ILE A 11 26.95 9.95 -9.44
C ILE A 11 27.69 9.03 -8.47
N ALA A 12 27.59 7.71 -8.68
CA ALA A 12 28.44 6.75 -8.03
C ALA A 12 29.78 6.64 -8.80
N LEU A 13 30.90 6.88 -8.13
CA LEU A 13 32.22 6.70 -8.72
C LEU A 13 33.05 5.68 -7.93
N GLY A 14 33.88 4.95 -8.66
CA GLY A 14 34.99 4.16 -8.13
C GLY A 14 36.31 4.88 -8.34
N THR A 15 37.33 4.11 -8.79
CA THR A 15 38.68 4.59 -9.07
C THR A 15 38.85 5.18 -10.47
N THR A 16 37.75 5.46 -11.17
CA THR A 16 37.73 5.92 -12.57
C THR A 16 36.97 7.25 -12.66
N PRO A 17 37.60 8.40 -12.29
CA PRO A 17 36.93 9.70 -12.21
C PRO A 17 36.37 10.20 -13.53
N HIS A 18 37.03 9.92 -14.68
CA HIS A 18 36.59 10.36 -16.00
C HIS A 18 35.19 9.85 -16.40
N LEU A 19 34.60 8.89 -15.71
CA LEU A 19 33.21 8.49 -15.93
C LEU A 19 32.25 9.64 -15.67
N LEU A 20 32.59 10.59 -14.80
CA LEU A 20 31.81 11.82 -14.60
C LEU A 20 31.80 12.66 -15.88
N THR A 21 32.98 12.93 -16.48
CA THR A 21 33.06 13.74 -17.68
C THR A 21 32.47 13.07 -18.92
N PHE A 22 32.47 11.74 -18.99
CA PHE A 22 31.71 11.00 -20.00
C PHE A 22 30.18 11.17 -19.80
N THR A 23 29.73 11.14 -18.58
CA THR A 23 28.30 11.39 -18.25
C THR A 23 27.92 12.82 -18.63
N LEU A 24 28.77 13.80 -18.34
CA LEU A 24 28.53 15.20 -18.71
C LEU A 24 28.50 15.38 -20.23
N ALA A 25 29.41 14.73 -20.98
CA ALA A 25 29.40 14.76 -22.44
C ALA A 25 28.13 14.13 -23.04
N ALA A 26 27.64 13.04 -22.43
CA ALA A 26 26.38 12.42 -22.84
C ALA A 26 25.17 13.30 -22.57
N LEU A 27 25.15 14.01 -21.44
CA LEU A 27 24.11 14.99 -21.10
C LEU A 27 24.14 16.19 -22.05
N TYR A 28 25.34 16.72 -22.37
CA TYR A 28 25.47 17.80 -23.32
C TYR A 28 24.95 17.44 -24.71
N LYS A 29 25.25 16.21 -25.16
CA LYS A 29 24.74 15.67 -26.43
C LYS A 29 23.21 15.60 -26.44
N GLU A 30 22.58 15.23 -25.30
CA GLU A 30 21.13 15.20 -25.19
C GLU A 30 20.54 16.61 -25.30
N SER A 31 21.01 17.54 -24.51
CA SER A 31 20.69 18.96 -24.57
C SER A 31 21.64 19.76 -23.66
N PRO A 32 22.18 20.91 -24.10
CA PRO A 32 22.92 21.81 -23.23
C PRO A 32 22.12 22.24 -21.98
N GLU A 33 20.78 22.34 -22.09
CA GLU A 33 19.89 22.68 -20.97
C GLU A 33 19.75 21.52 -19.97
N ALA A 34 20.10 20.29 -20.35
CA ALA A 34 20.12 19.13 -19.45
C ALA A 34 21.34 19.10 -18.53
N MET A 35 22.35 19.97 -18.77
CA MET A 35 23.56 20.03 -17.95
C MET A 35 23.24 20.30 -16.49
N PRO A 36 23.91 19.62 -15.55
CA PRO A 36 23.69 19.82 -14.12
C PRO A 36 24.14 21.21 -13.68
N THR A 37 23.44 21.79 -12.72
CA THR A 37 23.89 22.99 -11.99
C THR A 37 24.69 22.65 -10.74
N GLU A 38 24.55 21.40 -10.25
CA GLU A 38 25.25 20.87 -9.08
C GLU A 38 25.68 19.44 -9.34
N ILE A 39 26.84 19.04 -8.81
CA ILE A 39 27.37 17.68 -8.88
C ILE A 39 27.60 17.16 -7.46
N ARG A 40 27.22 15.94 -7.19
CA ARG A 40 27.52 15.21 -5.97
C ARG A 40 28.04 13.81 -6.30
N ILE A 41 29.08 13.39 -5.62
CA ILE A 41 29.73 12.10 -5.83
C ILE A 41 29.55 11.25 -4.57
N VAL A 42 29.14 9.99 -4.74
CA VAL A 42 29.20 8.98 -3.68
C VAL A 42 30.25 7.94 -4.05
N THR A 43 31.14 7.64 -3.12
CA THR A 43 32.31 6.79 -3.40
C THR A 43 32.89 6.15 -2.12
N THR A 44 33.95 5.37 -2.26
CA THR A 44 34.79 4.87 -1.15
C THR A 44 35.97 5.81 -0.92
N GLU A 45 36.78 5.58 0.11
CA GLU A 45 37.99 6.35 0.42
C GLU A 45 38.91 6.49 -0.79
N LEU A 46 39.29 5.36 -1.41
CA LEU A 46 40.17 5.35 -2.58
C LEU A 46 39.56 6.11 -3.75
N GLY A 47 38.24 5.94 -3.98
CA GLY A 47 37.55 6.68 -5.03
C GLY A 47 37.49 8.19 -4.74
N ALA A 48 37.33 8.59 -3.48
CA ALA A 48 37.36 9.99 -3.08
C ALA A 48 38.75 10.62 -3.30
N GLU A 49 39.84 9.90 -2.98
CA GLU A 49 41.21 10.34 -3.27
C GLU A 49 41.43 10.55 -4.77
N MET A 50 41.02 9.57 -5.57
CA MET A 50 41.15 9.65 -7.04
C MET A 50 40.29 10.81 -7.61
N ALA A 51 39.09 11.02 -7.12
CA ALA A 51 38.24 12.11 -7.54
C ALA A 51 38.83 13.48 -7.16
N ARG A 52 39.33 13.67 -5.93
CA ARG A 52 40.01 14.91 -5.53
C ARG A 52 41.19 15.22 -6.39
N ARG A 53 42.06 14.23 -6.62
CA ARG A 53 43.24 14.40 -7.48
C ARG A 53 42.88 14.82 -8.91
N SER A 54 41.83 14.22 -9.48
CA SER A 54 41.43 14.45 -10.87
C SER A 54 40.64 15.74 -11.07
N PHE A 55 39.87 16.17 -10.07
CA PHE A 55 38.96 17.29 -10.23
C PHE A 55 39.43 18.57 -9.54
N PHE A 56 40.41 18.50 -8.62
CA PHE A 56 40.91 19.65 -7.88
C PHE A 56 42.45 19.73 -7.90
N GLY A 57 43.15 18.71 -8.45
CA GLY A 57 44.60 18.68 -8.60
C GLY A 57 45.10 19.43 -9.85
N GLU A 58 46.41 19.36 -10.07
CA GLU A 58 47.01 19.88 -11.31
C GLU A 58 46.43 19.14 -12.52
N GLY A 59 46.01 19.91 -13.54
CA GLY A 59 45.38 19.35 -14.73
C GLY A 59 43.91 18.94 -14.52
N ASN A 60 43.22 19.66 -13.68
CA ASN A 60 41.78 19.47 -13.39
C ASN A 60 40.96 19.15 -14.66
N ILE A 61 40.48 17.91 -14.76
CA ILE A 61 39.79 17.44 -15.95
C ILE A 61 38.39 18.06 -16.11
N LEU A 62 37.76 18.54 -15.03
CA LEU A 62 36.47 19.24 -15.10
C LEU A 62 36.65 20.66 -15.65
N ASP A 63 37.67 21.40 -15.22
CA ASP A 63 37.94 22.74 -15.76
C ASP A 63 38.25 22.68 -17.24
N ALA A 64 39.02 21.66 -17.65
CA ALA A 64 39.30 21.42 -19.09
C ALA A 64 37.99 21.11 -19.84
N PHE A 65 37.15 20.25 -19.29
CA PHE A 65 35.84 19.91 -19.88
C PHE A 65 34.94 21.14 -20.06
N TRP A 66 34.73 21.94 -19.00
CA TRP A 66 33.88 23.12 -19.08
C TRP A 66 34.38 24.13 -20.12
N ARG A 67 35.68 24.34 -20.19
CA ARG A 67 36.32 25.24 -21.16
C ARG A 67 36.15 24.73 -22.59
N ASP A 68 36.44 23.44 -22.84
CA ASP A 68 36.41 22.86 -24.18
C ASP A 68 34.98 22.82 -24.75
N TYR A 69 33.97 22.65 -23.86
CA TYR A 69 32.56 22.66 -24.25
C TYR A 69 31.93 24.06 -24.21
N GLY A 70 32.67 25.10 -23.80
CA GLY A 70 32.14 26.48 -23.72
C GLY A 70 31.02 26.66 -22.70
N LEU A 71 31.00 25.86 -21.61
CA LEU A 71 29.97 25.82 -20.63
C LEU A 71 30.39 26.51 -19.32
N SER A 72 29.39 27.05 -18.59
CA SER A 72 29.61 27.49 -17.21
C SER A 72 29.76 26.27 -16.29
N PRO A 73 30.71 26.26 -15.35
CA PRO A 73 30.91 25.16 -14.42
C PRO A 73 29.67 24.94 -13.53
N ALA A 74 29.33 23.68 -13.28
CA ALA A 74 28.39 23.31 -12.21
C ALA A 74 29.02 23.59 -10.84
N ALA A 75 28.18 23.89 -9.83
CA ALA A 75 28.61 23.97 -8.45
C ALA A 75 29.14 22.60 -7.99
N PHE A 76 30.42 22.55 -7.64
CA PHE A 76 31.09 21.33 -7.22
C PHE A 76 32.34 21.69 -6.40
N THR A 77 32.42 21.16 -5.19
CA THR A 77 33.53 21.37 -4.26
C THR A 77 33.98 20.02 -3.67
N GLU A 78 35.10 19.98 -2.97
CA GLU A 78 35.55 18.77 -2.28
C GLU A 78 34.52 18.25 -1.26
N ALA A 79 33.69 19.12 -0.68
CA ALA A 79 32.62 18.75 0.26
C ALA A 79 31.48 17.93 -0.41
N ASP A 80 31.36 18.01 -1.75
CA ASP A 80 30.38 17.27 -2.52
C ASP A 80 30.85 15.85 -2.89
N ILE A 81 32.07 15.47 -2.45
CA ILE A 81 32.58 14.11 -2.55
C ILE A 81 32.29 13.37 -1.24
N HIS A 82 31.23 12.58 -1.24
CA HIS A 82 30.76 11.85 -0.09
C HIS A 82 31.39 10.45 -0.05
N ALA A 83 32.39 10.27 0.81
CA ALA A 83 32.97 8.97 1.07
C ALA A 83 32.13 8.18 2.06
N ILE A 84 31.89 6.89 1.75
CA ILE A 84 31.23 5.96 2.66
C ILE A 84 32.12 5.77 3.89
N SER A 85 31.56 5.92 5.09
CA SER A 85 32.30 5.87 6.35
C SER A 85 31.87 4.70 7.23
N SER A 86 32.81 4.19 8.05
CA SER A 86 32.58 3.21 9.09
C SER A 86 31.72 3.76 10.27
N ALA A 87 31.46 2.94 11.28
CA ALA A 87 30.77 3.36 12.50
C ALA A 87 31.49 4.48 13.25
N ASP A 88 32.81 4.47 13.17
CA ASP A 88 33.68 5.42 13.85
C ASP A 88 33.86 6.73 13.05
N GLY A 89 33.20 6.84 11.88
CA GLY A 89 33.25 8.00 11.02
C GLY A 89 34.42 8.00 10.02
N GLU A 90 35.31 7.01 10.07
CA GLU A 90 36.44 6.91 9.18
C GLU A 90 36.01 6.40 7.79
N PRO A 91 36.50 6.99 6.70
CA PRO A 91 36.20 6.51 5.35
C PRO A 91 36.63 5.05 5.14
N ILE A 92 35.79 4.26 4.46
CA ILE A 92 36.10 2.85 4.16
C ILE A 92 36.81 2.70 2.82
N ALA A 93 37.85 1.88 2.78
CA ALA A 93 38.63 1.62 1.57
C ALA A 93 37.81 0.89 0.47
N GLY A 94 36.74 0.21 0.85
CA GLY A 94 35.84 -0.50 -0.07
C GLY A 94 34.72 -1.24 0.62
N ILE A 95 33.66 -1.54 -0.10
CA ILE A 95 32.49 -2.29 0.40
C ILE A 95 32.84 -3.78 0.35
N ARG A 96 33.04 -4.43 1.49
CA ARG A 96 33.47 -5.83 1.60
C ARG A 96 32.60 -6.66 2.55
N THR A 97 31.96 -6.01 3.51
CA THR A 97 31.13 -6.64 4.54
C THR A 97 29.67 -6.24 4.39
N LEU A 98 28.79 -6.90 5.13
CA LEU A 98 27.38 -6.49 5.23
C LEU A 98 27.25 -5.10 5.88
N ASP A 99 28.06 -4.81 6.91
CA ASP A 99 28.07 -3.50 7.55
C ASP A 99 28.49 -2.39 6.56
N ASP A 100 29.56 -2.59 5.78
CA ASP A 100 29.93 -1.65 4.73
C ASP A 100 28.77 -1.40 3.73
N SER A 101 28.07 -2.48 3.36
CA SER A 101 26.92 -2.40 2.46
C SER A 101 25.77 -1.60 3.05
N ASN A 102 25.46 -1.81 4.33
CA ASN A 102 24.42 -1.05 5.05
C ASN A 102 24.78 0.43 5.14
N ARG A 103 26.05 0.76 5.44
CA ARG A 103 26.52 2.14 5.50
C ARG A 103 26.49 2.82 4.14
N ALA A 104 26.87 2.11 3.08
CA ALA A 104 26.72 2.60 1.72
C ALA A 104 25.25 2.88 1.40
N ALA A 105 24.34 2.00 1.81
CA ALA A 105 22.92 2.17 1.61
C ALA A 105 22.37 3.38 2.37
N ASP A 106 22.74 3.56 3.63
CA ASP A 106 22.29 4.68 4.46
C ASP A 106 22.77 6.02 3.91
N LEU A 107 24.05 6.12 3.47
CA LEU A 107 24.58 7.33 2.85
C LEU A 107 23.88 7.63 1.53
N ILE A 108 23.73 6.65 0.64
CA ILE A 108 23.07 6.82 -0.65
C ILE A 108 21.61 7.26 -0.46
N VAL A 109 20.87 6.60 0.44
CA VAL A 109 19.49 6.95 0.75
C VAL A 109 19.40 8.36 1.32
N LYS A 110 20.29 8.73 2.23
CA LYS A 110 20.37 10.09 2.76
C LYS A 110 20.55 11.12 1.65
N LEU A 111 21.52 10.93 0.76
CA LEU A 111 21.80 11.85 -0.35
C LEU A 111 20.64 11.96 -1.34
N VAL A 112 20.05 10.84 -1.75
CA VAL A 112 18.89 10.83 -2.66
C VAL A 112 17.70 11.54 -2.01
N ARG A 113 17.42 11.26 -0.74
CA ARG A 113 16.33 11.90 0.01
C ARG A 113 16.52 13.41 0.07
N GLU A 114 17.71 13.88 0.49
CA GLU A 114 18.03 15.32 0.57
C GLU A 114 17.86 16.01 -0.78
N CYS A 115 18.32 15.41 -1.88
CA CYS A 115 18.11 15.94 -3.22
C CYS A 115 16.63 15.99 -3.63
N CYS A 116 15.81 15.06 -3.13
CA CYS A 116 14.39 14.98 -3.43
C CYS A 116 13.50 15.83 -2.50
N GLU A 117 14.04 16.38 -1.41
CA GLU A 117 13.31 17.29 -0.50
C GLU A 117 13.07 18.68 -1.13
N ASP A 118 13.99 19.18 -1.93
CA ASP A 118 13.84 20.47 -2.60
C ASP A 118 12.80 20.39 -3.74
N PRO A 119 11.66 21.09 -3.60
CA PRO A 119 10.62 21.06 -4.62
C PRO A 119 11.05 21.70 -5.96
N ASP A 120 12.07 22.56 -5.98
CA ASP A 120 12.54 23.27 -7.17
C ASP A 120 13.72 22.58 -7.86
N ALA A 121 14.27 21.52 -7.24
CA ALA A 121 15.36 20.73 -7.81
C ALA A 121 14.85 19.52 -8.60
N SER A 122 15.59 19.10 -9.64
CA SER A 122 15.50 17.79 -10.27
C SER A 122 16.75 16.99 -9.97
N LEU A 123 16.60 15.69 -9.78
CA LEU A 123 17.68 14.76 -9.50
C LEU A 123 17.93 13.84 -10.69
N HIS A 124 19.15 13.85 -11.19
CA HIS A 124 19.65 12.86 -12.12
C HIS A 124 20.66 11.95 -11.40
N VAL A 125 20.34 10.68 -11.29
CA VAL A 125 21.23 9.67 -10.73
C VAL A 125 21.97 8.96 -11.85
N SER A 126 23.31 8.94 -11.78
CA SER A 126 24.16 8.18 -12.73
C SER A 126 24.80 6.99 -12.02
N ILE A 127 24.59 5.79 -12.57
CA ILE A 127 25.16 4.53 -12.04
C ILE A 127 26.34 4.03 -12.89
N VAL A 128 27.00 4.92 -13.59
CA VAL A 128 28.08 4.57 -14.54
C VAL A 128 29.30 3.98 -13.86
N GLY A 129 29.58 4.33 -12.61
CA GLY A 129 30.78 3.93 -11.88
C GLY A 129 30.50 3.33 -10.51
N GLY A 130 31.54 3.15 -9.72
CA GLY A 130 31.47 2.53 -8.42
C GLY A 130 31.27 1.01 -8.45
N ARG A 131 30.92 0.43 -7.32
CA ARG A 131 30.55 -1.00 -7.26
C ARG A 131 29.13 -1.20 -7.74
N LYS A 132 28.84 -2.35 -8.33
CA LYS A 132 27.49 -2.73 -8.79
C LYS A 132 26.42 -2.59 -7.71
N SER A 133 26.79 -2.88 -6.44
CA SER A 133 25.90 -2.69 -5.29
C SER A 133 25.47 -1.23 -5.08
N MET A 134 26.37 -0.26 -5.34
CA MET A 134 26.03 1.16 -5.22
C MET A 134 24.97 1.58 -6.24
N GLY A 135 25.09 1.13 -7.49
CA GLY A 135 24.08 1.36 -8.53
C GLY A 135 22.70 0.79 -8.15
N MET A 136 22.68 -0.44 -7.62
CA MET A 136 21.46 -1.05 -7.12
C MET A 136 20.84 -0.23 -5.98
N LEU A 137 21.64 0.21 -5.02
CA LEU A 137 21.18 1.02 -3.88
C LEU A 137 20.64 2.39 -4.31
N MET A 138 21.26 3.03 -5.31
CA MET A 138 20.77 4.28 -5.88
C MET A 138 19.42 4.13 -6.56
N GLY A 139 19.24 3.05 -7.36
CA GLY A 139 17.93 2.72 -7.94
C GLY A 139 16.86 2.44 -6.89
N SER A 140 17.23 1.72 -5.82
CA SER A 140 16.33 1.45 -4.68
C SER A 140 15.95 2.74 -3.95
N ALA A 141 16.89 3.64 -3.70
CA ALA A 141 16.62 4.92 -3.07
C ALA A 141 15.68 5.80 -3.93
N LEU A 142 15.89 5.84 -5.26
CA LEU A 142 14.97 6.52 -6.17
C LEU A 142 13.58 5.90 -6.18
N THR A 143 13.46 4.59 -6.03
CA THR A 143 12.15 3.93 -5.92
C THR A 143 11.35 4.49 -4.74
N PHE A 144 12.00 4.78 -3.61
CA PHE A 144 11.32 5.33 -2.43
C PHE A 144 11.12 6.84 -2.48
N TYR A 145 12.09 7.61 -2.98
CA TYR A 145 12.09 9.07 -2.86
C TYR A 145 11.91 9.82 -4.17
N GLY A 146 12.11 9.15 -5.32
CA GLY A 146 12.07 9.76 -6.64
C GLY A 146 10.72 10.35 -7.01
N ARG A 147 10.78 11.49 -7.71
CA ARG A 147 9.64 12.26 -8.21
C ARG A 147 9.53 12.09 -9.74
N ASP A 148 8.47 12.59 -10.33
CA ASP A 148 8.21 12.45 -11.78
C ASP A 148 9.30 13.08 -12.65
N ARG A 149 9.98 14.13 -12.15
CA ARG A 149 11.08 14.83 -12.81
C ARG A 149 12.46 14.20 -12.60
N ASP A 150 12.57 13.22 -11.69
CA ASP A 150 13.83 12.58 -11.37
C ASP A 150 14.07 11.41 -12.31
N ARG A 151 15.35 11.19 -12.68
CA ARG A 151 15.77 10.16 -13.62
C ARG A 151 16.99 9.39 -13.11
N ILE A 152 17.18 8.21 -13.65
CA ILE A 152 18.39 7.40 -13.46
C ILE A 152 18.90 6.92 -14.81
N SER A 153 20.20 6.99 -15.01
CA SER A 153 20.82 6.56 -16.25
C SER A 153 22.13 5.80 -16.03
N HIS A 154 22.51 5.10 -17.05
CA HIS A 154 23.84 4.51 -17.22
C HIS A 154 24.49 5.09 -18.47
N THR A 155 25.75 5.54 -18.33
CA THR A 155 26.52 6.04 -19.46
C THR A 155 27.33 4.88 -20.06
N LEU A 156 27.24 4.68 -21.37
CA LEU A 156 27.97 3.69 -22.13
C LEU A 156 28.97 4.40 -23.04
N SER A 157 30.14 3.82 -23.22
CA SER A 157 31.11 4.31 -24.14
C SER A 157 31.90 3.14 -24.78
N GLU A 158 32.06 3.17 -26.06
CA GLU A 158 32.73 2.07 -26.81
C GLU A 158 34.18 1.81 -26.38
N ASN A 159 34.87 2.78 -25.78
CA ASN A 159 36.28 2.72 -25.49
C ASN A 159 36.64 3.03 -24.03
N GLU A 160 35.82 2.61 -23.04
CA GLU A 160 36.05 2.95 -21.63
C GLU A 160 37.42 2.59 -21.06
N THR A 161 38.09 1.62 -21.62
CA THR A 161 39.34 1.03 -21.11
C THR A 161 40.57 1.27 -21.96
N ALA A 162 40.49 2.11 -23.01
CA ALA A 162 41.65 2.36 -23.90
C ALA A 162 42.76 3.14 -23.14
N PRO A 163 44.01 2.67 -23.16
CA PRO A 163 45.13 3.25 -22.39
C PRO A 163 45.44 4.71 -22.70
N ASP A 164 45.22 5.13 -23.97
CA ASP A 164 45.55 6.47 -24.47
C ASP A 164 44.32 7.40 -24.56
N ARG A 165 43.25 7.08 -23.87
CA ARG A 165 42.00 7.79 -23.99
C ARG A 165 42.05 9.15 -23.30
N ARG A 166 41.49 10.16 -23.98
CA ARG A 166 41.16 11.43 -23.35
C ARG A 166 40.12 11.23 -22.23
N PRO A 167 40.13 12.07 -21.18
CA PRO A 167 39.17 11.95 -20.05
C PRO A 167 37.71 12.25 -20.43
N TYR A 168 37.45 12.64 -21.67
CA TYR A 168 36.11 12.86 -22.28
C TYR A 168 36.26 12.97 -23.81
N PRO A 169 35.20 12.68 -24.60
CA PRO A 169 35.19 12.98 -26.03
C PRO A 169 35.21 14.49 -26.25
N SER A 170 35.93 14.99 -27.26
CA SER A 170 35.87 16.41 -27.61
C SER A 170 34.50 16.76 -28.25
N PRO A 171 34.11 18.05 -28.30
CA PRO A 171 32.89 18.47 -29.01
C PRO A 171 32.88 18.02 -30.47
N GLU A 172 34.05 18.05 -31.14
CA GLU A 172 34.20 17.62 -32.54
C GLU A 172 34.08 16.12 -32.69
N GLU A 173 34.65 15.32 -31.79
CA GLU A 173 34.50 13.87 -31.77
C GLU A 173 33.01 13.50 -31.51
N LEU A 174 32.35 14.19 -30.62
CA LEU A 174 30.94 13.97 -30.31
C LEU A 174 30.04 14.33 -31.53
N ALA A 175 30.35 15.38 -32.24
CA ALA A 175 29.67 15.77 -33.47
C ALA A 175 29.89 14.80 -34.63
N ALA A 176 31.13 14.25 -34.74
CA ALA A 176 31.50 13.30 -35.80
C ALA A 176 30.97 11.88 -35.53
N ASN A 177 30.95 11.44 -34.27
CA ASN A 177 30.45 10.14 -33.87
C ASN A 177 29.56 10.29 -32.61
N PRO A 178 28.25 10.49 -32.78
CA PRO A 178 27.32 10.61 -31.64
C PRO A 178 27.30 9.37 -30.75
N ASP A 179 27.70 8.20 -31.23
CA ASP A 179 27.67 6.95 -30.45
C ASP A 179 28.94 6.72 -29.63
N VAL A 180 29.92 7.64 -29.70
CA VAL A 180 31.12 7.58 -28.85
C VAL A 180 30.75 7.57 -27.34
N VAL A 181 29.64 8.19 -27.00
CA VAL A 181 29.03 8.13 -25.68
C VAL A 181 27.49 8.07 -25.76
N ILE A 182 26.89 7.17 -25.03
CA ILE A 182 25.44 6.96 -25.01
C ILE A 182 24.95 7.08 -23.56
N LEU A 183 23.89 7.86 -23.36
CA LEU A 183 23.17 7.92 -22.09
C LEU A 183 21.96 7.01 -22.17
N ALA A 184 21.98 5.93 -21.43
CA ALA A 184 20.88 4.97 -21.37
C ALA A 184 20.01 5.24 -20.13
N ASP A 185 18.79 5.71 -20.33
CA ASP A 185 17.83 5.86 -19.24
C ASP A 185 17.35 4.51 -18.73
N LEU A 186 17.23 4.40 -17.43
CA LEU A 186 16.73 3.21 -16.76
C LEU A 186 15.37 3.48 -16.17
N PRO A 187 14.37 2.62 -16.44
CA PRO A 187 13.07 2.73 -15.80
C PRO A 187 13.18 2.35 -14.33
N PHE A 188 12.46 3.06 -13.47
CA PHE A 188 12.32 2.72 -12.05
C PHE A 188 10.90 2.99 -11.55
N LEU A 189 10.50 2.27 -10.49
CA LEU A 189 9.21 2.47 -9.85
C LEU A 189 9.25 3.72 -8.96
N ARG A 190 8.18 4.51 -8.98
CA ARG A 190 8.00 5.67 -8.11
C ARG A 190 6.98 5.36 -7.04
N LEU A 191 7.45 4.94 -5.87
CA LEU A 191 6.59 4.55 -4.75
C LEU A 191 6.34 5.67 -3.74
N ARG A 192 6.96 6.83 -3.91
CA ARG A 192 6.89 7.96 -2.97
C ARG A 192 5.45 8.32 -2.57
N GLN A 193 4.51 8.31 -3.51
CA GLN A 193 3.12 8.70 -3.25
C GLN A 193 2.30 7.64 -2.51
N ILE A 194 2.74 6.37 -2.54
CA ILE A 194 2.05 5.26 -1.88
C ILE A 194 2.73 4.82 -0.59
N LEU A 195 3.91 5.36 -0.30
CA LEU A 195 4.59 5.12 0.96
C LEU A 195 4.03 6.04 2.05
N PRO A 196 3.83 5.53 3.27
CA PRO A 196 3.48 6.37 4.42
C PRO A 196 4.50 7.49 4.62
N ALA A 197 4.04 8.71 4.94
CA ALA A 197 4.90 9.87 5.18
C ALA A 197 5.99 9.59 6.22
N MET A 198 5.70 8.75 7.20
CA MET A 198 6.63 8.30 8.23
C MET A 198 7.85 7.57 7.65
N MET A 199 7.69 6.72 6.62
CA MET A 199 8.80 6.03 5.95
C MET A 199 9.67 6.99 5.12
N LEU A 200 9.15 8.16 4.77
CA LEU A 200 9.88 9.21 4.06
C LEU A 200 10.61 10.15 5.03
N SER A 201 10.43 9.99 6.34
CA SER A 201 11.06 10.84 7.35
C SER A 201 12.56 10.62 7.44
N LYS A 202 13.28 11.59 8.01
CA LYS A 202 14.75 11.53 8.18
C LYS A 202 15.22 10.56 9.25
N GLU A 203 14.28 9.99 10.02
CA GLU A 203 14.57 9.20 11.20
C GLU A 203 14.97 7.76 10.89
N TYR A 204 14.64 7.25 9.69
CA TYR A 204 14.90 5.86 9.31
C TYR A 204 16.12 5.70 8.41
N SER A 205 16.99 4.77 8.77
CA SER A 205 18.03 4.24 7.90
C SER A 205 17.41 3.38 6.77
N PHE A 206 18.16 3.13 5.71
CA PHE A 206 17.71 2.24 4.63
C PHE A 206 17.40 0.83 5.14
N SER A 207 18.23 0.31 6.02
CA SER A 207 18.03 -1.02 6.63
C SER A 207 16.74 -1.09 7.45
N GLU A 208 16.37 -0.01 8.15
CA GLU A 208 15.09 0.07 8.86
C GLU A 208 13.90 0.15 7.92
N ILE A 209 14.01 0.94 6.84
CA ILE A 209 12.97 1.01 5.81
C ILE A 209 12.72 -0.36 5.18
N VAL A 210 13.79 -1.07 4.79
CA VAL A 210 13.69 -2.42 4.20
C VAL A 210 13.06 -3.39 5.21
N ARG A 211 13.55 -3.42 6.45
CA ARG A 211 13.03 -4.30 7.49
C ARG A 211 11.56 -4.03 7.78
N ASN A 212 11.19 -2.76 7.95
CA ASN A 212 9.81 -2.37 8.23
C ASN A 212 8.87 -2.68 7.04
N SER A 213 9.36 -2.45 5.82
CA SER A 213 8.60 -2.80 4.60
C SER A 213 8.42 -4.31 4.48
N GLN A 214 9.48 -5.09 4.72
CA GLN A 214 9.41 -6.55 4.68
C GLN A 214 8.46 -7.10 5.75
N GLN A 215 8.55 -6.60 6.98
CA GLN A 215 7.61 -6.96 8.04
C GLN A 215 6.16 -6.61 7.69
N ALA A 216 5.93 -5.49 7.00
CA ALA A 216 4.60 -5.11 6.55
C ALA A 216 4.06 -6.02 5.43
N ILE A 217 4.94 -6.50 4.54
CA ILE A 217 4.58 -7.45 3.46
C ILE A 217 4.28 -8.83 4.05
N GLU A 218 5.08 -9.28 5.02
CA GLU A 218 4.95 -10.57 5.69
C GLU A 218 3.86 -10.58 6.77
N TYR A 219 3.35 -9.40 7.10
CA TYR A 219 2.36 -9.27 8.15
C TYR A 219 1.03 -9.92 7.74
N MET A 220 0.62 -10.89 8.52
CA MET A 220 -0.67 -11.56 8.39
C MET A 220 -1.58 -11.17 9.55
N PRO A 221 -2.55 -10.26 9.34
CA PRO A 221 -3.46 -9.81 10.38
C PRO A 221 -4.27 -11.00 10.91
N ARG A 222 -4.41 -11.09 12.23
CA ARG A 222 -5.19 -12.12 12.91
C ARG A 222 -6.32 -11.49 13.71
N VAL A 223 -7.51 -12.04 13.58
CA VAL A 223 -8.67 -11.64 14.37
C VAL A 223 -9.21 -12.85 15.10
N ARG A 224 -9.44 -12.67 16.38
CA ARG A 224 -10.08 -13.68 17.22
C ARG A 224 -11.29 -13.08 17.92
N LEU A 225 -12.45 -13.68 17.69
CA LEU A 225 -13.65 -13.41 18.45
C LEU A 225 -13.90 -14.59 19.40
N THR A 226 -14.04 -14.30 20.67
CA THR A 226 -14.26 -15.31 21.72
C THR A 226 -15.56 -15.05 22.46
N HIS A 227 -16.13 -16.13 22.99
CA HIS A 227 -17.29 -16.12 23.86
C HIS A 227 -17.02 -17.03 25.08
N ASP A 228 -17.12 -16.49 26.28
CA ASP A 228 -16.81 -17.21 27.52
C ASP A 228 -18.08 -17.72 28.28
N GLY A 229 -19.24 -17.74 27.59
CA GLY A 229 -20.53 -18.08 28.18
C GLY A 229 -21.28 -16.88 28.75
N SER A 230 -20.63 -15.73 28.87
CA SER A 230 -21.24 -14.48 29.37
C SER A 230 -20.86 -13.23 28.62
N ARG A 231 -19.71 -13.22 27.91
CA ARG A 231 -19.18 -12.02 27.25
C ARG A 231 -18.50 -12.35 25.91
N TRP A 232 -18.76 -11.52 24.95
CA TRP A 232 -18.06 -11.48 23.67
C TRP A 232 -16.83 -10.59 23.78
N ARG A 233 -15.69 -11.08 23.26
CA ARG A 233 -14.43 -10.32 23.21
C ARG A 233 -13.81 -10.44 21.84
N LEU A 234 -13.46 -9.29 21.25
CA LEU A 234 -12.75 -9.19 19.99
C LEU A 234 -11.29 -8.87 20.23
N TYR A 235 -10.41 -9.55 19.52
CA TYR A 235 -8.96 -9.32 19.55
C TYR A 235 -8.43 -9.15 18.13
N ALA A 236 -7.61 -8.13 17.92
CA ALA A 236 -6.84 -7.88 16.72
C ALA A 236 -5.35 -8.07 17.06
N ASP A 237 -4.69 -9.09 16.52
CA ASP A 237 -3.32 -9.48 16.90
C ASP A 237 -3.09 -9.63 18.43
N GLY A 238 -4.08 -10.13 19.13
CA GLY A 238 -4.04 -10.26 20.59
C GLY A 238 -4.40 -8.99 21.36
N VAL A 239 -4.52 -7.85 20.70
CA VAL A 239 -4.97 -6.60 21.30
C VAL A 239 -6.49 -6.62 21.46
N PRO A 240 -7.05 -6.40 22.66
CA PRO A 240 -8.48 -6.35 22.85
C PRO A 240 -9.08 -5.11 22.19
N VAL A 241 -10.19 -5.31 21.44
CA VAL A 241 -10.93 -4.24 20.77
C VAL A 241 -12.33 -4.18 21.36
N HIS A 242 -12.71 -3.03 21.89
CA HIS A 242 -14.00 -2.82 22.54
C HIS A 242 -15.00 -2.17 21.57
N LEU A 243 -15.88 -2.98 21.01
CA LEU A 243 -16.98 -2.53 20.17
C LEU A 243 -18.30 -2.58 20.95
N GLU A 244 -19.13 -1.57 20.74
CA GLU A 244 -20.51 -1.62 21.23
C GLU A 244 -21.25 -2.82 20.60
N PRO A 245 -22.23 -3.42 21.28
CA PRO A 245 -22.90 -4.67 20.85
C PRO A 245 -23.40 -4.65 19.40
N LYS A 246 -23.91 -3.53 18.89
CA LYS A 246 -24.38 -3.41 17.51
C LYS A 246 -23.20 -3.42 16.51
N LEU A 247 -22.11 -2.71 16.84
CA LEU A 247 -20.90 -2.67 16.01
C LEU A 247 -20.20 -4.02 16.03
N LEU A 248 -20.16 -4.66 17.19
CA LEU A 248 -19.62 -6.00 17.32
C LEU A 248 -20.44 -7.02 16.50
N GLY A 249 -21.77 -6.89 16.50
CA GLY A 249 -22.65 -7.72 15.68
C GLY A 249 -22.37 -7.59 14.18
N LEU A 250 -22.24 -6.36 13.69
CA LEU A 250 -21.83 -6.13 12.30
C LEU A 250 -20.46 -6.76 11.99
N TYR A 251 -19.48 -6.50 12.85
CA TYR A 251 -18.12 -6.97 12.65
C TYR A 251 -18.05 -8.51 12.70
N ALA A 252 -18.73 -9.12 13.66
CA ALA A 252 -18.81 -10.58 13.77
C ALA A 252 -19.49 -11.23 12.56
N TRP A 253 -20.52 -10.60 12.00
CA TRP A 253 -21.17 -11.05 10.78
C TRP A 253 -20.21 -10.99 9.58
N LEU A 254 -19.47 -9.90 9.41
CA LEU A 254 -18.47 -9.76 8.35
C LEU A 254 -17.31 -10.75 8.54
N LEU A 255 -16.83 -10.94 9.77
CA LEU A 255 -15.84 -11.98 10.08
C LEU A 255 -16.32 -13.38 9.69
N LEU A 256 -17.57 -13.72 10.01
CA LEU A 256 -18.16 -15.00 9.66
C LEU A 256 -18.20 -15.18 8.13
N ARG A 257 -18.62 -14.17 7.40
CA ARG A 257 -18.67 -14.22 5.94
C ARG A 257 -17.27 -14.33 5.31
N THR A 258 -16.33 -13.53 5.79
CA THR A 258 -14.92 -13.60 5.36
C THR A 258 -14.33 -14.98 5.67
N LYS A 259 -14.59 -15.54 6.86
CA LYS A 259 -14.17 -16.90 7.25
C LYS A 259 -14.70 -17.98 6.29
N LEU A 260 -15.88 -17.79 5.75
CA LEU A 260 -16.52 -18.70 4.79
C LEU A 260 -16.13 -18.39 3.33
N GLY A 261 -15.21 -17.45 3.08
CA GLY A 261 -14.80 -17.05 1.73
C GLY A 261 -15.90 -16.35 0.93
N ARG A 262 -16.83 -15.64 1.61
CA ARG A 262 -18.01 -15.02 0.98
C ARG A 262 -17.95 -13.50 1.04
N GLU A 263 -18.20 -12.85 -0.09
CA GLU A 263 -18.44 -11.40 -0.13
C GLU A 263 -19.78 -11.03 0.53
N THR A 264 -19.88 -9.79 0.99
CA THR A 264 -21.10 -9.26 1.60
C THR A 264 -21.63 -8.10 0.76
N PRO A 265 -22.39 -8.38 -0.31
CA PRO A 265 -23.00 -7.34 -1.13
C PRO A 265 -24.05 -6.56 -0.32
N VAL A 266 -24.07 -5.23 -0.48
CA VAL A 266 -24.94 -4.30 0.26
C VAL A 266 -25.62 -3.26 -0.64
N SER A 267 -25.41 -3.33 -1.96
CA SER A 267 -26.05 -2.39 -2.90
C SER A 267 -27.53 -2.65 -3.03
N TYR A 268 -28.29 -1.59 -2.84
CA TYR A 268 -29.75 -1.60 -3.03
C TYR A 268 -30.10 -1.80 -4.51
N GLY A 269 -31.06 -2.67 -4.79
CA GLY A 269 -31.61 -2.92 -6.12
C GLY A 269 -30.77 -3.81 -7.04
N MET A 270 -29.56 -4.21 -6.63
CA MET A 270 -28.66 -5.09 -7.41
C MET A 270 -28.65 -6.53 -6.92
N LEU A 271 -29.13 -6.78 -5.71
CA LEU A 271 -29.21 -8.11 -5.14
C LEU A 271 -30.49 -8.81 -5.60
N PRO A 272 -30.40 -10.07 -6.04
CA PRO A 272 -31.58 -10.92 -6.06
C PRO A 272 -32.23 -10.92 -4.66
N SER A 273 -33.55 -10.84 -4.62
CA SER A 273 -34.26 -10.66 -3.34
C SER A 273 -34.04 -11.84 -2.39
N GLU A 274 -33.74 -13.01 -2.92
CA GLU A 274 -33.37 -14.20 -2.15
C GLU A 274 -32.05 -14.00 -1.40
N VAL A 275 -31.04 -13.47 -2.11
CA VAL A 275 -29.71 -13.16 -1.54
C VAL A 275 -29.82 -12.12 -0.45
N PHE A 276 -30.60 -11.08 -0.70
CA PHE A 276 -30.86 -10.03 0.28
C PHE A 276 -31.52 -10.58 1.55
N LEU A 277 -32.55 -11.39 1.41
CA LEU A 277 -33.26 -11.98 2.55
C LEU A 277 -32.32 -12.87 3.37
N HIS A 278 -31.53 -13.69 2.71
CA HIS A 278 -30.53 -14.53 3.36
C HIS A 278 -29.50 -13.73 4.16
N LEU A 279 -28.91 -12.70 3.53
CA LEU A 279 -27.92 -11.84 4.17
C LEU A 279 -28.50 -11.14 5.41
N ARG A 280 -29.72 -10.65 5.30
CA ARG A 280 -30.42 -9.97 6.40
C ARG A 280 -30.71 -10.94 7.56
N LEU A 281 -31.24 -12.11 7.28
CA LEU A 281 -31.52 -13.12 8.31
C LEU A 281 -30.22 -13.59 9.00
N GLN A 282 -29.14 -13.77 8.26
CA GLN A 282 -27.85 -14.12 8.83
C GLN A 282 -27.33 -13.01 9.75
N PHE A 283 -27.39 -11.75 9.29
CA PHE A 283 -27.00 -10.59 10.11
C PHE A 283 -27.82 -10.49 11.41
N VAL A 284 -29.15 -10.64 11.32
CA VAL A 284 -30.06 -10.58 12.47
C VAL A 284 -29.79 -11.70 13.48
N ARG A 285 -29.50 -12.90 13.00
CA ARG A 285 -29.13 -14.04 13.86
C ARG A 285 -27.82 -13.78 14.61
N VAL A 286 -26.78 -13.31 13.89
CA VAL A 286 -25.51 -12.95 14.52
C VAL A 286 -25.69 -11.84 15.54
N LEU A 287 -26.40 -10.79 15.17
CA LEU A 287 -26.68 -9.66 16.04
C LEU A 287 -27.53 -10.09 17.27
N GLY A 288 -28.55 -10.90 17.07
CA GLY A 288 -29.36 -11.46 18.12
C GLY A 288 -28.56 -12.28 19.13
N LEU A 289 -27.61 -13.09 18.63
CA LEU A 289 -26.73 -13.89 19.49
C LEU A 289 -25.81 -12.99 20.36
N ILE A 290 -25.28 -11.90 19.81
CA ILE A 290 -24.43 -10.96 20.55
C ILE A 290 -25.25 -10.11 21.55
N LEU A 291 -26.47 -9.73 21.18
CA LEU A 291 -27.34 -8.86 22.01
C LEU A 291 -28.05 -9.59 23.14
N THR A 292 -28.35 -10.89 23.03
CA THR A 292 -29.06 -11.65 24.03
C THR A 292 -28.35 -11.69 25.38
N GLU A 293 -27.07 -11.51 25.39
CA GLU A 293 -26.23 -11.54 26.60
C GLU A 293 -26.00 -10.17 27.22
N THR A 294 -26.47 -9.10 26.59
CA THR A 294 -26.39 -7.77 27.17
C THR A 294 -27.72 -7.41 27.86
N ARG A 295 -27.69 -6.85 29.08
CA ARG A 295 -28.88 -6.33 29.80
C ARG A 295 -29.72 -5.33 28.97
N ARG A 296 -29.20 -4.85 27.84
CA ARG A 296 -29.84 -3.96 26.84
C ARG A 296 -30.45 -4.71 25.65
N GLY A 297 -30.39 -6.04 25.61
CA GLY A 297 -30.84 -6.84 24.48
C GLY A 297 -32.30 -6.63 24.08
N THR A 298 -33.16 -6.37 25.03
CA THR A 298 -34.60 -6.09 24.80
C THR A 298 -34.84 -4.72 24.14
N ALA A 299 -34.08 -3.69 24.51
CA ALA A 299 -34.22 -2.34 23.94
C ALA A 299 -33.61 -2.22 22.53
N CYS A 300 -32.58 -3.02 22.22
CA CYS A 300 -31.98 -3.04 20.88
C CYS A 300 -32.79 -3.81 19.84
N ARG A 301 -33.61 -4.79 20.25
CA ARG A 301 -34.55 -5.46 19.34
C ARG A 301 -35.59 -4.50 18.77
N SER A 302 -36.00 -3.48 19.55
CA SER A 302 -36.94 -2.45 19.08
C SER A 302 -36.36 -1.49 18.03
N HIS A 303 -35.07 -1.36 17.93
CA HIS A 303 -34.42 -0.47 16.95
C HIS A 303 -34.00 -1.17 15.64
N LEU A 304 -33.98 -2.50 15.59
CA LEU A 304 -33.87 -3.27 14.34
C LEU A 304 -35.24 -3.56 13.71
N GLY A 305 -36.30 -3.17 14.41
CA GLY A 305 -37.60 -2.87 13.85
C GLY A 305 -38.64 -3.93 14.05
N VAL A 306 -39.79 -3.42 14.36
CA VAL A 306 -41.11 -4.00 14.11
C VAL A 306 -41.17 -4.78 12.77
N GLU A 307 -40.40 -4.36 11.78
CA GLU A 307 -40.26 -4.96 10.44
C GLU A 307 -39.70 -6.38 10.43
N GLU A 308 -38.76 -6.71 11.32
CA GLU A 308 -38.18 -8.07 11.36
C GLU A 308 -39.12 -9.08 11.99
N HIS A 309 -39.80 -8.68 13.05
CA HIS A 309 -40.84 -9.52 13.65
C HIS A 309 -42.03 -9.71 12.70
N VAL A 310 -42.37 -8.67 11.93
CA VAL A 310 -43.40 -8.74 10.88
C VAL A 310 -42.93 -9.65 9.74
N LEU A 311 -41.68 -9.57 9.31
CA LEU A 311 -41.13 -10.48 8.30
C LEU A 311 -41.05 -11.92 8.77
N GLU A 312 -40.55 -12.20 9.97
CA GLU A 312 -40.56 -13.54 10.55
C GLU A 312 -41.95 -14.10 10.71
N GLN A 313 -42.89 -13.29 11.21
CA GLN A 313 -44.27 -13.66 11.39
C GLN A 313 -44.99 -13.87 10.05
N ALA A 314 -44.70 -13.04 9.05
CA ALA A 314 -45.21 -13.19 7.70
C ALA A 314 -44.67 -14.46 7.02
N VAL A 315 -43.37 -14.72 7.13
CA VAL A 315 -42.75 -15.97 6.59
C VAL A 315 -43.39 -17.20 7.25
N ARG A 316 -43.58 -17.19 8.58
CA ARG A 316 -44.26 -18.28 9.30
C ARG A 316 -45.74 -18.41 8.91
N SER A 317 -46.43 -17.27 8.68
CA SER A 317 -47.85 -17.28 8.32
C SER A 317 -48.15 -17.71 6.89
N LEU A 318 -47.17 -17.65 6.00
CA LEU A 318 -47.31 -18.08 4.61
C LEU A 318 -47.27 -19.61 4.43
N GLN A 319 -47.01 -20.38 5.52
CA GLN A 319 -46.95 -21.85 5.53
C GLN A 319 -46.13 -22.41 4.38
N ILE A 320 -44.97 -21.79 4.12
CA ILE A 320 -44.05 -22.22 3.05
C ILE A 320 -43.31 -23.44 3.57
N GLU A 321 -43.93 -24.61 3.44
CA GLU A 321 -43.38 -25.91 3.82
C GLU A 321 -42.86 -26.66 2.57
N GLY A 322 -41.81 -27.46 2.73
CA GLY A 322 -41.35 -28.38 1.68
C GLY A 322 -40.50 -27.74 0.60
N ILE A 323 -39.88 -26.59 0.83
CA ILE A 323 -39.02 -25.92 -0.14
C ILE A 323 -37.58 -26.36 0.06
N GLU A 324 -36.98 -26.88 -0.99
CA GLU A 324 -35.60 -27.41 -0.98
C GLU A 324 -34.52 -26.40 -1.33
N SER A 325 -34.88 -25.22 -1.89
CA SER A 325 -33.93 -24.16 -2.28
C SER A 325 -34.42 -22.76 -2.01
N ASP A 326 -33.50 -21.81 -1.85
CA ASP A 326 -33.78 -20.38 -1.65
C ASP A 326 -34.59 -19.78 -2.80
N ALA A 327 -34.30 -20.22 -4.03
CA ALA A 327 -35.01 -19.78 -5.24
C ALA A 327 -36.49 -20.22 -5.22
N GLU A 328 -36.81 -21.40 -4.67
CA GLU A 328 -38.17 -21.87 -4.51
C GLU A 328 -38.89 -21.11 -3.40
N PHE A 329 -38.21 -20.87 -2.27
CA PHE A 329 -38.74 -20.06 -1.18
C PHE A 329 -39.13 -18.67 -1.67
N TYR A 330 -38.23 -18.02 -2.42
CA TYR A 330 -38.49 -16.68 -2.94
C TYR A 330 -39.61 -16.66 -3.97
N ARG A 331 -39.67 -17.65 -4.88
CA ARG A 331 -40.79 -17.77 -5.84
C ARG A 331 -42.12 -17.93 -5.12
N ALA A 332 -42.17 -18.79 -4.11
CA ALA A 332 -43.34 -18.98 -3.27
C ALA A 332 -43.69 -17.71 -2.50
N PHE A 333 -42.72 -17.02 -1.89
CA PHE A 333 -42.87 -15.76 -1.21
C PHE A 333 -43.40 -14.66 -2.15
N LYS A 334 -42.83 -14.54 -3.34
CA LYS A 334 -43.24 -13.57 -4.37
C LYS A 334 -44.65 -13.91 -4.90
N ALA A 335 -44.98 -15.16 -5.10
CA ALA A 335 -46.33 -15.59 -5.48
C ALA A 335 -47.38 -15.29 -4.41
N ALA A 336 -47.00 -15.50 -3.16
CA ALA A 336 -47.89 -15.23 -2.01
C ALA A 336 -48.08 -13.73 -1.71
N THR A 337 -47.08 -12.88 -2.10
CA THR A 337 -47.08 -11.43 -1.83
C THR A 337 -47.24 -10.56 -3.09
N GLY A 338 -47.36 -11.15 -4.27
CA GLY A 338 -47.44 -10.47 -5.57
C GLY A 338 -48.82 -9.88 -5.92
N ALA A 339 -48.92 -9.22 -7.07
CA ALA A 339 -50.11 -8.53 -7.57
C ALA A 339 -51.30 -9.51 -7.73
N GLY A 340 -52.25 -9.50 -6.85
CA GLY A 340 -53.41 -10.38 -6.77
C GLY A 340 -53.64 -10.97 -5.37
N GLY A 341 -52.70 -10.75 -4.44
CA GLY A 341 -52.86 -11.13 -3.04
C GLY A 341 -53.80 -10.23 -2.26
N ASP A 342 -54.22 -10.73 -1.08
CA ASP A 342 -55.05 -9.96 -0.14
C ASP A 342 -54.27 -8.74 0.43
N ALA A 343 -54.96 -7.87 1.18
CA ALA A 343 -54.38 -6.69 1.82
C ALA A 343 -53.18 -7.02 2.72
N ARG A 344 -53.14 -8.21 3.30
CA ARG A 344 -52.07 -8.70 4.18
C ARG A 344 -50.79 -9.01 3.37
N SER A 345 -50.95 -9.60 2.16
CA SER A 345 -49.84 -9.84 1.24
C SER A 345 -49.22 -8.56 0.71
N ALA A 346 -50.03 -7.51 0.47
CA ALA A 346 -49.53 -6.20 0.06
C ALA A 346 -48.77 -5.49 1.20
N GLU A 347 -49.17 -5.66 2.43
CA GLU A 347 -48.48 -5.12 3.62
C GLU A 347 -47.12 -5.78 3.84
N VAL A 348 -47.05 -7.09 3.71
CA VAL A 348 -45.80 -7.86 3.78
C VAL A 348 -44.83 -7.46 2.67
N HIS A 349 -45.31 -7.29 1.43
CA HIS A 349 -44.50 -6.82 0.33
C HIS A 349 -43.92 -5.41 0.57
N LYS A 350 -44.75 -4.49 1.07
CA LYS A 350 -44.33 -3.14 1.42
C LYS A 350 -43.32 -3.13 2.55
N ALA A 351 -43.49 -3.95 3.58
CA ALA A 351 -42.51 -4.12 4.66
C ALA A 351 -41.17 -4.65 4.15
N PHE A 352 -41.19 -5.63 3.24
CA PHE A 352 -39.98 -6.16 2.60
C PHE A 352 -39.22 -5.12 1.84
N VAL A 353 -39.86 -4.33 0.96
CA VAL A 353 -39.22 -3.26 0.18
C VAL A 353 -38.63 -2.17 1.09
N ASN A 354 -39.34 -1.81 2.17
CA ASN A 354 -38.83 -0.84 3.13
C ASN A 354 -37.61 -1.38 3.91
N ALA A 355 -37.66 -2.65 4.28
CA ALA A 355 -36.55 -3.32 4.93
C ALA A 355 -35.31 -3.39 4.08
N GLU A 356 -35.47 -3.65 2.78
CA GLU A 356 -34.35 -3.65 1.80
C GLU A 356 -33.68 -2.27 1.71
N ARG A 357 -34.47 -1.19 1.62
CA ARG A 357 -33.94 0.19 1.58
C ARG A 357 -33.21 0.58 2.86
N SER A 358 -33.75 0.22 4.01
CA SER A 358 -33.19 0.58 5.32
C SER A 358 -31.92 -0.22 5.63
N PHE A 359 -31.82 -1.47 5.19
CA PHE A 359 -30.70 -2.35 5.48
C PHE A 359 -29.37 -1.80 4.93
N SER A 360 -29.33 -1.47 3.64
CA SER A 360 -28.12 -0.95 2.99
C SER A 360 -27.62 0.34 3.68
N LYS A 361 -28.53 1.26 3.98
CA LYS A 361 -28.19 2.51 4.69
C LYS A 361 -27.66 2.21 6.11
N ASN A 362 -28.34 1.37 6.86
CA ASN A 362 -27.97 1.03 8.24
C ASN A 362 -26.61 0.33 8.30
N VAL A 363 -26.35 -0.61 7.38
CA VAL A 363 -25.05 -1.30 7.31
C VAL A 363 -23.93 -0.31 6.98
N SER A 364 -24.15 0.64 6.07
CA SER A 364 -23.17 1.67 5.73
C SER A 364 -22.84 2.60 6.91
N GLU A 365 -23.86 3.04 7.66
CA GLU A 365 -23.67 3.87 8.85
C GLU A 365 -22.93 3.11 9.97
N LEU A 366 -23.32 1.86 10.22
CA LEU A 366 -22.66 1.01 11.21
C LEU A 366 -21.22 0.73 10.84
N ARG A 367 -20.93 0.52 9.54
CA ARG A 367 -19.57 0.34 9.03
C ARG A 367 -18.68 1.53 9.36
N SER A 368 -19.15 2.75 9.07
CA SER A 368 -18.37 3.96 9.35
C SER A 368 -18.04 4.06 10.85
N LYS A 369 -19.06 3.91 11.71
CA LYS A 369 -18.87 3.94 13.17
C LYS A 369 -17.96 2.83 13.68
N CYS A 370 -18.05 1.63 13.08
CA CYS A 370 -17.20 0.50 13.43
C CYS A 370 -15.74 0.80 13.10
N ASN A 371 -15.48 1.31 11.90
CA ASN A 371 -14.13 1.68 11.47
C ASN A 371 -13.53 2.78 12.33
N ASP A 372 -14.31 3.82 12.66
CA ASP A 372 -13.87 4.91 13.54
C ASP A 372 -13.49 4.39 14.93
N LYS A 373 -14.29 3.46 15.46
CA LYS A 373 -14.00 2.86 16.77
C LYS A 373 -12.78 1.96 16.73
N ILE A 374 -12.62 1.12 15.70
CA ILE A 374 -11.42 0.27 15.52
C ILE A 374 -10.17 1.13 15.40
N ARG A 375 -10.22 2.23 14.63
CA ARG A 375 -9.11 3.18 14.53
C ARG A 375 -8.72 3.73 15.90
N ALA A 376 -9.70 4.17 16.69
CA ALA A 376 -9.45 4.73 18.02
C ALA A 376 -8.86 3.72 19.00
N GLU A 377 -9.30 2.45 18.95
CA GLU A 377 -8.83 1.41 19.86
C GLU A 377 -7.44 0.86 19.51
N LEU A 378 -7.08 0.86 18.22
CA LEU A 378 -5.83 0.25 17.74
C LEU A 378 -4.71 1.27 17.48
N ALA A 379 -4.99 2.56 17.37
CA ALA A 379 -4.04 3.59 16.95
C ALA A 379 -2.73 3.59 17.79
N ASP A 380 -2.84 3.39 19.09
CA ASP A 380 -1.70 3.44 20.00
C ASP A 380 -1.12 2.05 20.33
N GLN A 381 -1.78 0.98 19.92
CA GLN A 381 -1.46 -0.39 20.35
C GLN A 381 -0.84 -1.25 19.25
N ILE A 382 -1.10 -0.93 17.99
CA ILE A 382 -0.48 -1.62 16.86
C ILE A 382 0.40 -0.61 16.11
N PRO A 383 1.72 -0.62 16.33
CA PRO A 383 2.64 0.24 15.60
C PRO A 383 2.54 -0.08 14.10
N ASP A 384 2.01 0.85 13.34
CA ASP A 384 1.82 0.68 11.92
C ASP A 384 2.61 1.71 11.11
N VAL A 385 3.89 1.39 10.88
CA VAL A 385 4.80 2.22 10.09
C VAL A 385 4.33 2.37 8.64
N THR A 386 3.46 1.45 8.16
CA THR A 386 3.02 1.42 6.76
C THR A 386 1.55 1.79 6.56
N GLY A 387 0.78 1.92 7.63
CA GLY A 387 -0.68 2.09 7.59
C GLY A 387 -1.45 0.82 7.15
N ARG A 388 -0.74 -0.24 6.74
CA ARG A 388 -1.37 -1.46 6.21
C ARG A 388 -1.89 -2.38 7.30
N ARG A 389 -1.16 -2.53 8.40
CA ARG A 389 -1.57 -3.38 9.54
C ARG A 389 -2.92 -2.97 10.07
N PHE A 390 -3.09 -1.69 10.22
CA PHE A 390 -4.28 -1.06 10.74
C PHE A 390 -5.47 -1.21 9.78
N ASN A 391 -5.27 -0.91 8.49
CA ASN A 391 -6.32 -0.99 7.47
C ASN A 391 -6.88 -2.41 7.30
N SER A 392 -6.08 -3.45 7.57
CA SER A 392 -6.53 -4.83 7.48
C SER A 392 -7.71 -5.16 8.39
N TYR A 393 -7.87 -4.44 9.52
CA TYR A 393 -8.99 -4.63 10.46
C TYR A 393 -10.21 -3.78 10.13
N LEU A 394 -10.10 -2.86 9.17
CA LEU A 394 -11.23 -2.01 8.78
C LEU A 394 -12.15 -2.75 7.80
N VAL A 395 -13.42 -2.46 7.90
CA VAL A 395 -14.41 -2.93 6.94
C VAL A 395 -14.27 -2.10 5.66
N GLU A 396 -13.80 -2.72 4.61
CA GLU A 396 -13.59 -2.08 3.31
C GLU A 396 -14.76 -2.32 2.36
N SER A 397 -14.85 -1.46 1.35
CA SER A 397 -15.76 -1.56 0.22
C SER A 397 -14.97 -1.97 -1.01
N ASN A 398 -15.55 -2.78 -1.89
CA ASN A 398 -14.97 -3.14 -3.17
C ASN A 398 -14.85 -1.98 -4.17
N GLY A 399 -15.28 -0.76 -3.78
CA GLY A 399 -15.19 0.45 -4.62
C GLY A 399 -16.16 0.53 -5.79
N GLN A 400 -16.99 -0.49 -6.01
CA GLN A 400 -17.98 -0.50 -7.09
C GLN A 400 -19.26 0.24 -6.65
N LYS A 401 -19.58 1.34 -7.34
CA LYS A 401 -20.69 2.23 -6.96
C LYS A 401 -22.06 1.56 -7.02
N ASP A 402 -22.26 0.70 -8.01
CA ASP A 402 -23.54 0.04 -8.28
C ASP A 402 -23.60 -1.42 -7.78
N ALA A 403 -22.47 -1.99 -7.36
CA ALA A 403 -22.35 -3.33 -6.82
C ALA A 403 -21.48 -3.35 -5.56
N THR A 404 -21.76 -2.46 -4.61
CA THR A 404 -20.99 -2.33 -3.39
C THR A 404 -21.07 -3.59 -2.54
N ALA A 405 -19.92 -4.17 -2.23
CA ALA A 405 -19.79 -5.23 -1.23
C ALA A 405 -18.82 -4.79 -0.13
N TYR A 406 -19.04 -5.27 1.08
CA TYR A 406 -18.16 -5.04 2.23
C TYR A 406 -17.43 -6.33 2.61
N GLY A 407 -16.22 -6.17 3.11
CA GLY A 407 -15.39 -7.29 3.55
C GLY A 407 -14.26 -6.84 4.45
N LEU A 408 -13.50 -7.82 4.94
CA LEU A 408 -12.29 -7.62 5.71
C LEU A 408 -11.12 -8.19 4.90
N GLN A 409 -10.01 -7.47 4.87
CA GLN A 409 -8.78 -7.93 4.18
C GLN A 409 -7.95 -8.84 5.11
N ILE A 410 -8.60 -9.90 5.59
CA ILE A 410 -7.99 -10.89 6.49
C ILE A 410 -8.20 -12.25 5.85
N SER A 411 -7.13 -13.02 5.73
CA SER A 411 -7.22 -14.40 5.22
C SER A 411 -8.13 -15.25 6.12
N PRO A 412 -9.00 -16.10 5.55
CA PRO A 412 -9.94 -16.93 6.33
C PRO A 412 -9.26 -17.77 7.42
N GLU A 413 -8.05 -18.28 7.18
CA GLU A 413 -7.26 -19.05 8.15
C GLU A 413 -6.85 -18.23 9.38
N ASN A 414 -6.73 -16.91 9.25
CA ASN A 414 -6.34 -15.99 10.32
C ASN A 414 -7.53 -15.44 11.13
N ILE A 415 -8.74 -15.92 10.85
CA ILE A 415 -9.97 -15.58 11.59
C ILE A 415 -10.32 -16.75 12.49
N GLU A 416 -10.34 -16.50 13.80
CA GLU A 416 -10.79 -17.46 14.80
C GLU A 416 -12.17 -17.04 15.33
N LEU A 417 -13.18 -17.92 15.18
CA LEU A 417 -14.54 -17.68 15.63
C LEU A 417 -14.99 -18.78 16.58
N PRO A 418 -15.79 -18.46 17.60
CA PRO A 418 -16.34 -19.47 18.49
C PRO A 418 -17.37 -20.35 17.78
N GLN A 419 -17.46 -21.61 18.17
CA GLN A 419 -18.27 -22.63 17.50
C GLN A 419 -19.74 -22.22 17.40
N ILE A 420 -20.27 -21.57 18.43
CA ILE A 420 -21.68 -21.08 18.45
C ILE A 420 -21.99 -20.12 17.29
N LEU A 421 -20.99 -19.34 16.82
CA LEU A 421 -21.18 -18.46 15.67
C LEU A 421 -21.10 -19.23 14.35
N LEU A 422 -20.19 -20.20 14.26
CA LEU A 422 -20.06 -21.07 13.08
C LEU A 422 -21.30 -21.98 12.91
N ASP A 423 -21.92 -22.38 13.99
CA ASP A 423 -23.14 -23.20 13.99
C ASP A 423 -24.36 -22.48 13.38
N LEU A 424 -24.37 -21.14 13.34
CA LEU A 424 -25.39 -20.36 12.64
C LEU A 424 -25.42 -20.62 11.12
N CYS A 425 -24.34 -21.17 10.57
CA CYS A 425 -24.22 -21.50 9.15
C CYS A 425 -24.47 -22.99 8.85
N LYS A 426 -24.70 -23.82 9.89
CA LYS A 426 -25.09 -25.22 9.70
C LYS A 426 -26.58 -25.30 9.37
N PRO A 427 -26.97 -26.25 8.49
CA PRO A 427 -28.40 -26.52 8.29
C PRO A 427 -29.02 -26.96 9.59
N VAL A 428 -30.24 -26.46 9.90
CA VAL A 428 -31.03 -26.96 11.02
C VAL A 428 -31.54 -28.34 10.65
N GLU A 429 -31.21 -29.37 11.42
CA GLU A 429 -31.57 -30.77 11.15
C GLU A 429 -33.04 -31.12 11.42
N THR A 430 -33.91 -30.17 11.63
CA THR A 430 -35.36 -30.42 11.90
C THR A 430 -36.21 -29.80 10.80
N GLY A 431 -36.86 -30.65 10.10
CA GLY A 431 -37.73 -30.52 8.95
C GLY A 431 -38.73 -29.38 8.94
N ALA A 432 -38.38 -28.27 8.47
CA ALA A 432 -39.18 -27.24 7.80
C ALA A 432 -38.52 -25.87 7.90
N VAL A 433 -37.55 -25.59 7.28
CA VAL A 433 -36.77 -24.37 6.93
C VAL A 433 -35.33 -24.81 6.74
N HIS A 434 -35.15 -25.64 5.76
CA HIS A 434 -33.86 -26.18 5.44
C HIS A 434 -33.17 -25.40 4.34
N ARG A 435 -31.85 -25.30 4.49
CA ARG A 435 -30.83 -25.05 3.48
C ARG A 435 -30.65 -23.62 3.02
N TRP A 436 -30.13 -22.82 3.91
CA TRP A 436 -29.40 -21.61 3.55
C TRP A 436 -27.93 -21.98 3.32
N ARG A 437 -27.62 -22.76 2.26
CA ARG A 437 -26.29 -23.32 2.08
C ARG A 437 -25.41 -22.61 1.07
N GLU A 438 -25.96 -21.84 0.16
CA GLU A 438 -25.18 -21.37 -0.98
C GLU A 438 -25.56 -19.97 -1.45
N VAL A 439 -25.22 -18.96 -0.68
CA VAL A 439 -25.01 -17.62 -1.22
C VAL A 439 -23.86 -16.96 -0.47
#